data_dc81805c4ebe49cf72b565fae6fd721a
#
_entry.id   dc81805c4ebe49cf72b565fae6fd721a
#
_cell.length_a   1.000
_cell.length_b   1.000
_cell.length_c   1.000
_cell.angle_alpha   90.00
_cell.angle_beta   90.00
_cell.angle_gamma   90.00
#
_symmetry.space_group_name_H-M   'P 1'
#
loop_
_entity.id
_entity.type
_entity.pdbx_description
1 polymer ?
#
loop_
_entity_poly.entity_id
_entity_poly.type
_entity_poly.pdbx_seq_one_letter_code
_entity_poly.pdbx_strand_id
1 'polypeptide(L)' 'MVEYDKEFLDYMKDKYHITLEEATNGTEMQRIRFAIAWDIWKHAKKVFATKNKQ' A
#
# COMPACT_ATOMS: atom_id res chain seq x y z
N MET A 1 7.35 7.91 11.08
CA MET A 1 6.14 7.11 11.02
C MET A 1 5.48 7.25 9.66
N VAL A 2 5.13 6.16 9.03
CA VAL A 2 4.55 6.19 7.69
C VAL A 2 3.04 6.22 7.78
N GLU A 3 2.42 7.17 7.08
CA GLU A 3 0.98 7.23 6.99
C GLU A 3 0.55 6.61 5.65
N TYR A 4 -0.26 5.59 5.74
CA TYR A 4 -0.77 4.92 4.56
C TYR A 4 -2.09 5.53 4.11
N ASP A 5 -2.32 5.57 2.80
CA ASP A 5 -3.60 6.00 2.28
C ASP A 5 -4.69 5.01 2.68
N LYS A 6 -5.84 5.53 3.05
CA LYS A 6 -6.97 4.68 3.41
C LYS A 6 -7.38 3.80 2.23
N GLU A 7 -7.35 4.36 1.03
CA GLU A 7 -7.70 3.61 -0.18
C GLU A 7 -6.77 2.41 -0.36
N PHE A 8 -5.48 2.61 -0.09
CA PHE A 8 -4.50 1.54 -0.17
C PHE A 8 -4.78 0.46 0.87
N LEU A 9 -5.08 0.88 2.09
CA LEU A 9 -5.37 -0.07 3.17
C LEU A 9 -6.62 -0.89 2.87
N ASP A 10 -7.65 -0.23 2.35
CA ASP A 10 -8.88 -0.92 1.97
C ASP A 10 -8.63 -1.90 0.82
N TYR A 11 -7.83 -1.50 -0.15
CA TYR A 11 -7.48 -2.35 -1.26
C TYR A 11 -6.73 -3.61 -0.81
N MET A 12 -5.75 -3.43 0.07
CA MET A 12 -4.96 -4.56 0.56
C MET A 12 -5.81 -5.53 1.36
N LYS A 13 -6.74 -4.99 2.15
CA LYS A 13 -7.64 -5.83 2.93
C LYS A 13 -8.60 -6.58 2.04
N ASP A 14 -9.15 -5.91 1.05
CA ASP A 14 -10.14 -6.52 0.16
C ASP A 14 -9.53 -7.56 -0.77
N LYS A 15 -8.42 -7.23 -1.38
CA LYS A 15 -7.83 -8.10 -2.39
C LYS A 15 -6.93 -9.17 -1.81
N TYR A 16 -6.11 -8.81 -0.84
CA TYR A 16 -5.11 -9.73 -0.29
C TYR A 16 -5.41 -10.19 1.12
N HIS A 17 -6.47 -9.65 1.72
CA HIS A 17 -6.87 -9.98 3.10
C HIS A 17 -5.78 -9.67 4.11
N ILE A 18 -5.01 -8.63 3.85
CA ILE A 18 -3.95 -8.17 4.74
C ILE A 18 -4.38 -6.86 5.38
N THR A 19 -4.45 -6.85 6.71
CA THR A 19 -4.75 -5.63 7.45
C THR A 19 -3.46 -4.90 7.81
N LEU A 20 -3.59 -3.63 8.17
CA LEU A 20 -2.43 -2.85 8.61
C LEU A 20 -1.77 -3.49 9.83
N GLU A 21 -2.58 -4.03 10.73
CA GLU A 21 -2.06 -4.69 11.92
C GLU A 21 -1.21 -5.90 11.55
N GLU A 22 -1.69 -6.72 10.62
CA GLU A 22 -0.93 -7.88 10.14
C GLU A 22 0.34 -7.45 9.44
N ALA A 23 0.28 -6.37 8.68
CA ALA A 23 1.46 -5.86 7.98
C ALA A 23 2.50 -5.32 8.94
N THR A 24 2.08 -4.80 10.09
CA THR A 24 2.99 -4.24 11.08
C THR A 24 3.52 -5.30 12.02
N ASN A 25 2.65 -6.18 12.50
CA ASN A 25 3.00 -7.16 13.54
C ASN A 25 3.04 -8.60 13.02
N GLY A 26 2.84 -8.79 11.73
CA GLY A 26 2.85 -10.12 11.15
C GLY A 26 4.25 -10.64 10.87
N THR A 27 4.32 -11.63 9.99
CA THR A 27 5.59 -12.22 9.61
C THR A 27 6.44 -11.23 8.81
N GLU A 28 7.74 -11.50 8.75
CA GLU A 28 8.64 -10.68 7.97
C GLU A 28 8.21 -10.61 6.51
N MET A 29 7.75 -11.73 5.97
CA MET A 29 7.30 -11.79 4.58
C MET A 29 6.08 -10.88 4.35
N GLN A 30 5.15 -10.87 5.28
CA GLN A 30 3.98 -10.01 5.19
C GLN A 30 4.38 -8.53 5.21
N ARG A 31 5.32 -8.19 6.09
CA ARG A 31 5.81 -6.81 6.18
C ARG A 31 6.52 -6.38 4.90
N ILE A 32 7.35 -7.25 4.35
CA ILE A 32 8.07 -6.96 3.11
C ILE A 32 7.09 -6.79 1.95
N ARG A 33 6.13 -7.69 1.81
CA ARG A 33 5.13 -7.60 0.75
C ARG A 33 4.32 -6.32 0.84
N PHE A 34 3.94 -5.96 2.05
CA PHE A 34 3.17 -4.73 2.25
C PHE A 34 3.99 -3.50 1.87
N ALA A 35 5.27 -3.48 2.25
CA ALA A 35 6.15 -2.37 1.94
C ALA A 35 6.36 -2.23 0.43
N ILE A 36 6.54 -3.35 -0.26
CA ILE A 36 6.71 -3.34 -1.72
C ILE A 36 5.42 -2.84 -2.39
N ALA A 37 4.28 -3.33 -1.94
CA ALA A 37 2.99 -2.90 -2.48
C ALA A 37 2.77 -1.41 -2.26
N TRP A 38 3.15 -0.90 -1.09
CA TRP A 38 3.03 0.52 -0.78
C TRP A 38 3.89 1.37 -1.70
N ASP A 39 5.10 0.91 -1.96
CA ASP A 39 6.01 1.63 -2.85
C ASP A 39 5.45 1.71 -4.27
N ILE A 40 4.93 0.59 -4.75
CA ILE A 40 4.30 0.53 -6.07
C ILE A 40 3.07 1.44 -6.12
N TRP A 41 2.27 1.42 -5.06
CA TRP A 41 1.08 2.25 -4.96
C TRP A 41 1.41 3.74 -5.06
N LYS A 42 2.41 4.17 -4.31
CA LYS A 42 2.85 5.57 -4.33
C LYS A 42 3.34 5.97 -5.71
N HIS A 43 4.11 5.10 -6.33
CA HIS A 43 4.64 5.39 -7.66
C HIS A 43 3.52 5.49 -8.70
N ALA A 44 2.62 4.54 -8.69
CA ALA A 44 1.51 4.54 -9.62
C ALA A 44 0.63 5.77 -9.43
N LYS A 45 0.37 6.14 -8.19
CA LYS A 45 -0.43 7.31 -7.90
C LYS A 45 0.23 8.59 -8.40
N LYS A 46 1.55 8.67 -8.25
CA LYS A 46 2.30 9.82 -8.71
C LYS A 46 2.27 9.94 -10.24
N VAL A 47 2.47 8.83 -10.92
CA VAL A 47 2.45 8.81 -12.39
C VAL A 47 1.07 9.17 -12.90
N PHE A 48 0.04 8.61 -12.29
CA PHE A 48 -1.34 8.86 -12.68
C PHE A 48 -1.70 10.33 -12.47
N ALA A 49 -1.31 10.90 -11.34
CA ALA A 49 -1.56 12.30 -11.05
C ALA A 49 -0.86 13.21 -12.06
N THR A 50 0.35 12.86 -12.44
CA THR A 50 1.10 13.64 -13.43
C THR A 50 0.39 13.63 -14.78
N LYS A 51 -0.14 12.47 -15.18
CA LYS A 51 -0.87 12.34 -16.43
C LYS A 51 -2.14 13.20 -16.43
N ASN A 52 -2.82 13.24 -15.29
CA ASN A 52 -4.08 13.96 -15.19
C ASN A 52 -3.91 15.47 -15.16
N LYS A 53 -2.71 15.96 -14.96
CA LYS A 53 -2.45 17.39 -14.86
C LYS A 53 -2.23 18.06 -16.21
N GLN A 54 -2.26 17.33 -17.26
CA GLN A 54 -2.08 17.92 -18.59
C GLN A 54 -3.30 18.67 -19.07
#